data_f444b87f1141233e9b7c3bf22d736662
#
_entry.id   f444b87f1141233e9b7c3bf22d736662
#
_cell.length_a   1.000
_cell.length_b   1.000
_cell.length_c   1.000
_cell.angle_alpha   90.00
_cell.angle_beta   90.00
_cell.angle_gamma   90.00
#
_symmetry.space_group_name_H-M   'P 1'
#
loop_
_entity.id
_entity.type
_entity.pdbx_description
1 polymer ?
#
loop_
_entity_poly.entity_id
_entity_poly.type
_entity_poly.pdbx_seq_one_letter_code
_entity_poly.pdbx_strand_id
1 'polypeptide(L)'
;MATTERPKGLDSPSTARIIKWMAVANTALFKATNGRLGSTFRVGAGFKKPVPVLLLDHRGRRSGKVFTTPLLMLRDGERYVVVASQGGLPGNPQWYYNLLASPDTTISVKGRRDIPVHAVEATPDERAALWPRLVDLYADFDKYQAWTDRTIPVILLQPRA
;
A
#
# COMPACT_ATOMS: atom_id res chain seq x y z
N MET A 1 23.76 15.13 -4.21
CA MET A 1 22.58 15.23 -5.09
C MET A 1 21.98 13.82 -5.20
N ALA A 2 20.82 13.61 -4.62
CA ALA A 2 20.13 12.34 -4.80
C ALA A 2 19.67 12.27 -6.25
N THR A 3 20.10 11.25 -6.98
CA THR A 3 19.70 11.00 -8.36
C THR A 3 18.19 10.81 -8.42
N THR A 4 17.53 11.72 -9.11
CA THR A 4 16.08 11.67 -9.39
C THR A 4 15.75 10.56 -10.42
N GLU A 5 16.76 9.86 -10.91
CA GLU A 5 16.59 8.79 -11.88
C GLU A 5 16.14 7.50 -11.20
N ARG A 6 15.12 6.91 -11.80
CA ARG A 6 14.60 5.60 -11.41
C ARG A 6 15.68 4.53 -11.57
N PRO A 7 15.95 3.70 -10.55
CA PRO A 7 16.93 2.63 -10.65
C PRO A 7 16.62 1.67 -11.81
N LYS A 8 17.61 1.40 -12.65
CA LYS A 8 17.50 0.42 -13.74
C LYS A 8 17.31 -0.98 -13.13
N GLY A 9 16.32 -1.72 -13.60
CA GLY A 9 16.08 -3.12 -13.19
C GLY A 9 14.91 -3.36 -12.24
N LEU A 10 14.23 -2.31 -11.75
CA LEU A 10 12.98 -2.47 -10.97
C LEU A 10 11.87 -3.17 -11.76
N ASP A 11 11.93 -3.11 -13.09
CA ASP A 11 10.96 -3.71 -14.00
C ASP A 11 11.36 -5.12 -14.46
N SER A 12 12.48 -5.67 -13.97
CA SER A 12 12.90 -6.99 -14.40
C SER A 12 11.94 -8.06 -13.89
N PRO A 13 11.64 -9.10 -14.71
CA PRO A 13 10.77 -10.19 -14.27
C PRO A 13 11.26 -10.91 -13.00
N SER A 14 12.57 -10.95 -12.79
CA SER A 14 13.18 -11.54 -11.59
C SER A 14 12.91 -10.70 -10.35
N THR A 15 13.07 -9.39 -10.43
CA THR A 15 12.76 -8.46 -9.33
C THR A 15 11.28 -8.52 -8.96
N ALA A 16 10.40 -8.54 -9.95
CA ALA A 16 8.96 -8.67 -9.73
C ALA A 16 8.59 -10.00 -9.03
N ARG A 17 9.26 -11.10 -9.39
CA ARG A 17 9.06 -12.41 -8.72
C ARG A 17 9.52 -12.38 -7.26
N ILE A 18 10.70 -11.83 -6.99
CA ILE A 18 11.23 -11.72 -5.63
C ILE A 18 10.30 -10.88 -4.76
N ILE A 19 9.86 -9.72 -5.24
CA ILE A 19 8.92 -8.85 -4.53
C ILE A 19 7.61 -9.60 -4.24
N LYS A 20 7.08 -10.33 -5.22
CA LYS A 20 5.86 -11.14 -5.06
C LYS A 20 6.04 -12.22 -4.00
N TRP A 21 7.15 -12.96 -4.03
CA TRP A 21 7.44 -14.00 -3.03
C TRP A 21 7.62 -13.42 -1.63
N MET A 22 8.31 -12.28 -1.50
CA MET A 22 8.45 -11.59 -0.22
C MET A 22 7.09 -11.13 0.32
N ALA A 23 6.22 -10.60 -0.54
CA ALA A 23 4.86 -10.21 -0.15
C ALA A 23 4.03 -11.41 0.33
N VAL A 24 4.10 -12.55 -0.37
CA VAL A 24 3.42 -13.79 0.04
C VAL A 24 3.93 -14.29 1.39
N ALA A 25 5.24 -14.34 1.57
CA ALA A 25 5.86 -14.77 2.83
C ALA A 25 5.48 -13.85 3.99
N ASN A 26 5.54 -12.53 3.78
CA ASN A 26 5.14 -11.55 4.79
C ASN A 26 3.65 -11.64 5.14
N THR A 27 2.80 -11.86 4.15
CA THR A 27 1.36 -12.06 4.35
C THR A 27 1.09 -13.32 5.17
N ALA A 28 1.75 -14.43 4.85
CA ALA A 28 1.62 -15.68 5.60
C ALA A 28 2.07 -15.51 7.06
N LEU A 29 3.21 -14.87 7.27
CA LEU A 29 3.74 -14.58 8.60
C LEU A 29 2.81 -13.68 9.41
N PHE A 30 2.27 -12.64 8.79
CA PHE A 30 1.30 -11.75 9.41
C PHE A 30 0.05 -12.53 9.84
N LYS A 31 -0.52 -13.33 8.94
CA LYS A 31 -1.72 -14.15 9.23
C LYS A 31 -1.46 -15.17 10.34
N ALA A 32 -0.32 -15.86 10.30
CA ALA A 32 0.04 -16.88 11.30
C ALA A 32 0.24 -16.30 12.70
N THR A 33 0.75 -15.07 12.80
CA THR A 33 1.10 -14.42 14.08
C THR A 33 0.09 -13.36 14.54
N ASN A 34 -1.04 -13.19 13.82
CA ASN A 34 -2.01 -12.11 14.05
C ASN A 34 -1.34 -10.74 14.06
N GLY A 35 -0.41 -10.51 13.15
CA GLY A 35 0.30 -9.25 13.01
C GLY A 35 1.39 -8.98 14.05
N ARG A 36 1.72 -9.94 14.90
CA ARG A 36 2.89 -9.80 15.80
C ARG A 36 4.19 -9.73 15.04
N LEU A 37 4.27 -10.45 13.92
CA LEU A 37 5.36 -10.38 12.95
C LEU A 37 4.79 -9.98 11.60
N GLY A 38 5.59 -9.27 10.79
CA GLY A 38 5.17 -8.80 9.48
C GLY A 38 4.26 -7.56 9.46
N SER A 39 3.92 -6.99 10.63
CA SER A 39 3.10 -5.78 10.73
C SER A 39 3.87 -4.47 10.61
N THR A 40 5.19 -4.53 10.50
CA THR A 40 6.06 -3.38 10.28
C THR A 40 7.08 -3.68 9.20
N PHE A 41 7.42 -2.66 8.44
CA PHE A 41 8.40 -2.74 7.37
C PHE A 41 9.62 -1.90 7.74
N ARG A 42 10.82 -2.50 7.65
CA ARG A 42 12.10 -1.86 8.01
C ARG A 42 13.17 -1.97 6.90
N VAL A 43 12.79 -2.36 5.70
CA VAL A 43 13.77 -2.64 4.64
C VAL A 43 13.88 -1.46 3.67
N GLY A 44 15.09 -0.95 3.51
CA GLY A 44 15.43 0.06 2.51
C GLY A 44 16.00 1.35 3.11
N ALA A 45 16.85 2.02 2.33
CA ALA A 45 17.35 3.36 2.67
C ALA A 45 16.19 4.35 2.73
N GLY A 46 16.03 5.05 3.85
CA GLY A 46 14.98 6.07 4.04
C GLY A 46 13.97 5.77 5.15
N PHE A 47 13.96 4.56 5.71
CA PHE A 47 13.15 4.29 6.91
C PHE A 47 13.84 4.85 8.15
N LYS A 48 13.35 5.97 8.63
CA LYS A 48 13.78 6.53 9.92
C LYS A 48 13.19 5.77 11.12
N LYS A 49 12.07 5.12 10.93
CA LYS A 49 11.31 4.37 11.95
C LYS A 49 10.54 3.22 11.30
N PRO A 50 10.12 2.20 12.04
CA PRO A 50 9.27 1.15 11.51
C PRO A 50 7.96 1.71 10.95
N VAL A 51 7.60 1.30 9.73
CA VAL A 51 6.34 1.71 9.09
C VAL A 51 5.30 0.61 9.26
N PRO A 52 4.12 0.91 9.80
CA PRO A 52 3.08 -0.10 9.97
C PRO A 52 2.54 -0.59 8.63
N VAL A 53 2.21 -1.88 8.59
CA VAL A 53 1.67 -2.59 7.43
C VAL A 53 0.28 -3.11 7.77
N LEU A 54 -0.65 -2.96 6.84
CA LEU A 54 -1.92 -3.68 6.86
C LEU A 54 -1.96 -4.74 5.76
N LEU A 55 -2.81 -5.72 5.91
CA LEU A 55 -3.21 -6.62 4.84
C LEU A 55 -4.54 -6.13 4.27
N LEU A 56 -4.57 -5.87 2.97
CA LEU A 56 -5.76 -5.49 2.23
C LEU A 56 -6.29 -6.70 1.46
N ASP A 57 -7.50 -7.12 1.74
CA ASP A 57 -8.21 -8.05 0.88
C ASP A 57 -8.90 -7.27 -0.24
N HIS A 58 -8.84 -7.79 -1.44
CA HIS A 58 -9.51 -7.18 -2.59
C HIS A 58 -9.97 -8.24 -3.57
N ARG A 59 -11.14 -8.04 -4.14
CA ARG A 59 -11.73 -8.96 -5.11
C ARG A 59 -11.28 -8.62 -6.52
N GLY A 60 -10.71 -9.58 -7.22
CA GLY A 60 -10.32 -9.44 -8.61
C GLY A 60 -11.54 -9.10 -9.48
N ARG A 61 -11.53 -7.93 -10.12
CA ARG A 61 -12.64 -7.43 -10.95
C ARG A 61 -12.95 -8.30 -12.16
N ARG A 62 -11.98 -9.11 -12.58
CA ARG A 62 -12.14 -10.04 -13.74
C ARG A 62 -12.39 -11.48 -13.29
N SER A 63 -11.69 -11.95 -12.26
CA SER A 63 -11.73 -13.34 -11.81
C SER A 63 -12.73 -13.60 -10.68
N GLY A 64 -13.13 -12.56 -9.94
CA GLY A 64 -13.93 -12.70 -8.72
C GLY A 64 -13.16 -13.29 -7.52
N LYS A 65 -11.91 -13.69 -7.69
CA LYS A 65 -11.08 -14.24 -6.62
C LYS A 65 -10.67 -13.16 -5.64
N VAL A 66 -10.55 -13.52 -4.37
CA VAL A 66 -10.03 -12.64 -3.34
C VAL A 66 -8.52 -12.78 -3.27
N PHE A 67 -7.84 -11.64 -3.32
CA PHE A 67 -6.41 -11.51 -3.13
C PHE A 67 -6.12 -10.75 -1.85
N THR A 68 -4.97 -10.99 -1.25
CA THR A 68 -4.50 -10.26 -0.07
C THR A 68 -3.16 -9.60 -0.40
N THR A 69 -3.06 -8.28 -0.19
CA THR A 69 -1.86 -7.51 -0.48
C THR A 69 -1.39 -6.75 0.77
N PRO A 70 -0.13 -6.88 1.19
CA PRO A 70 0.44 -6.08 2.26
C PRO A 70 0.75 -4.66 1.75
N LEU A 71 0.33 -3.65 2.50
CA LEU A 71 0.53 -2.24 2.17
C LEU A 71 1.00 -1.46 3.38
N LEU A 72 1.89 -0.50 3.15
CA LEU A 72 2.20 0.51 4.17
C LEU A 72 0.95 1.34 4.45
N MET A 73 0.72 1.66 5.72
CA MET A 73 -0.45 2.41 6.12
C MET A 73 -0.12 3.61 7.00
N LEU A 74 -0.90 4.67 6.85
CA LEU A 74 -0.97 5.79 7.77
C LEU A 74 -2.31 5.73 8.51
N ARG A 75 -2.31 5.94 9.82
CA ARG A 75 -3.54 6.15 10.58
C ARG A 75 -3.94 7.63 10.52
N ASP A 76 -5.18 7.88 10.16
CA ASP A 76 -5.78 9.21 10.14
C ASP A 76 -7.12 9.16 10.88
N GLY A 77 -7.08 9.42 12.19
CA GLY A 77 -8.22 9.17 13.06
C GLY A 77 -8.60 7.68 13.05
N GLU A 78 -9.84 7.38 12.68
CA GLU A 78 -10.31 6.00 12.55
C GLU A 78 -10.02 5.39 11.17
N ARG A 79 -9.66 6.23 10.17
CA ARG A 79 -9.37 5.78 8.82
C ARG A 79 -7.96 5.20 8.70
N TYR A 80 -7.82 4.29 7.75
CA TYR A 80 -6.51 3.80 7.30
C TYR A 80 -6.22 4.37 5.92
N VAL A 81 -5.02 4.88 5.71
CA VAL A 81 -4.63 5.53 4.45
C VAL A 81 -3.53 4.70 3.80
N VAL A 82 -3.72 4.36 2.54
CA VAL A 82 -2.76 3.62 1.72
C VAL A 82 -2.50 4.35 0.41
N VAL A 83 -1.35 4.09 -0.20
CA VAL A 83 -0.88 4.80 -1.40
C VAL A 83 -0.72 3.81 -2.55
N ALA A 84 -1.36 4.10 -3.68
CA ALA A 84 -1.28 3.28 -4.89
C ALA A 84 -0.03 3.62 -5.71
N SER A 85 1.15 3.58 -5.06
CA SER A 85 2.41 4.03 -5.67
C SER A 85 2.96 3.08 -6.72
N GLN A 86 2.85 1.78 -6.50
CA GLN A 86 3.48 0.75 -7.34
C GLN A 86 4.96 1.09 -7.66
N GLY A 87 5.70 1.66 -6.67
CA GLY A 87 7.09 2.04 -6.84
C GLY A 87 7.33 3.10 -7.91
N GLY A 88 6.34 3.94 -8.23
CA GLY A 88 6.45 4.97 -9.26
C GLY A 88 6.33 4.44 -10.70
N LEU A 89 5.81 3.23 -10.89
CA LEU A 89 5.50 2.70 -12.22
C LEU A 89 4.42 3.53 -12.92
N PRO A 90 4.37 3.55 -14.29
CA PRO A 90 3.41 4.35 -15.04
C PRO A 90 1.94 3.98 -14.76
N GLY A 91 1.66 2.72 -14.42
CA GLY A 91 0.31 2.26 -14.12
C GLY A 91 0.02 2.18 -12.63
N ASN A 92 -1.27 2.18 -12.28
CA ASN A 92 -1.71 1.90 -10.92
C ASN A 92 -1.64 0.38 -10.62
N PRO A 93 -1.49 -0.02 -9.35
CA PRO A 93 -1.51 -1.42 -8.97
C PRO A 93 -2.89 -2.06 -9.20
N GLN A 94 -2.93 -3.37 -9.39
CA GLN A 94 -4.18 -4.08 -9.67
C GLN A 94 -5.20 -3.97 -8.53
N TRP A 95 -4.73 -3.93 -7.28
CA TRP A 95 -5.62 -3.77 -6.13
C TRP A 95 -6.39 -2.43 -6.16
N TYR A 96 -5.79 -1.37 -6.70
CA TYR A 96 -6.46 -0.07 -6.87
C TYR A 96 -7.70 -0.20 -7.77
N TYR A 97 -7.55 -0.81 -8.95
CA TYR A 97 -8.67 -1.03 -9.85
C TYR A 97 -9.72 -1.99 -9.27
N ASN A 98 -9.29 -2.98 -8.52
CA ASN A 98 -10.17 -3.90 -7.84
C ASN A 98 -11.03 -3.20 -6.78
N LEU A 99 -10.43 -2.27 -6.01
CA LEU A 99 -11.18 -1.47 -5.05
C LEU A 99 -12.16 -0.49 -5.70
N LEU A 100 -11.82 0.09 -6.86
CA LEU A 100 -12.76 0.93 -7.61
C LEU A 100 -13.99 0.13 -8.04
N ALA A 101 -13.80 -1.12 -8.43
CA ALA A 101 -14.89 -2.01 -8.84
C ALA A 101 -15.69 -2.56 -7.66
N SER A 102 -15.03 -2.83 -6.53
CA SER A 102 -15.63 -3.40 -5.30
C SER A 102 -15.05 -2.71 -4.08
N PRO A 103 -15.56 -1.54 -3.68
CA PRO A 103 -14.96 -0.74 -2.62
C PRO A 103 -15.18 -1.27 -1.21
N ASP A 104 -16.18 -2.11 -1.01
CA ASP A 104 -16.43 -2.77 0.27
C ASP A 104 -15.56 -4.02 0.39
N THR A 105 -14.68 -4.01 1.38
CA THR A 105 -13.73 -5.10 1.60
C THR A 105 -13.32 -5.20 3.08
N THR A 106 -12.29 -5.96 3.35
CA THR A 106 -11.73 -6.12 4.70
C THR A 106 -10.23 -5.84 4.71
N ILE A 107 -9.76 -5.39 5.86
CA ILE A 107 -8.35 -5.24 6.15
C ILE A 107 -8.00 -5.98 7.44
N SER A 108 -6.73 -6.34 7.58
CA SER A 108 -6.19 -6.85 8.85
C SER A 108 -5.00 -6.00 9.26
N VAL A 109 -4.99 -5.61 10.52
CA VAL A 109 -3.88 -4.88 11.16
C VAL A 109 -3.38 -5.69 12.36
N LYS A 110 -2.28 -5.26 12.95
CA LYS A 110 -1.73 -5.91 14.14
C LYS A 110 -2.81 -6.09 15.22
N GLY A 111 -3.08 -7.33 15.59
CA GLY A 111 -4.02 -7.69 16.65
C GLY A 111 -5.51 -7.66 16.24
N ARG A 112 -5.85 -7.24 15.02
CA ARG A 112 -7.24 -7.18 14.55
C ARG A 112 -7.35 -7.68 13.12
N ARG A 113 -8.21 -8.65 12.89
CA ARG A 113 -8.45 -9.25 11.57
C ARG A 113 -9.82 -8.85 11.02
N ASP A 114 -9.93 -8.92 9.71
CA ASP A 114 -11.20 -8.86 8.97
C ASP A 114 -12.04 -7.63 9.34
N ILE A 115 -11.38 -6.49 9.49
CA ILE A 115 -12.04 -5.20 9.74
C ILE A 115 -12.76 -4.79 8.47
N PRO A 116 -14.10 -4.69 8.45
CA PRO A 116 -14.81 -4.24 7.27
C PRO A 116 -14.55 -2.75 7.04
N VAL A 117 -14.23 -2.42 5.79
CA VAL A 117 -13.93 -1.05 5.37
C VAL A 117 -14.61 -0.74 4.04
N HIS A 118 -14.84 0.56 3.80
CA HIS A 118 -15.22 1.12 2.51
C HIS A 118 -14.07 1.95 1.96
N ALA A 119 -13.62 1.63 0.75
CA ALA A 119 -12.51 2.31 0.10
C ALA A 119 -13.01 3.51 -0.69
N VAL A 120 -12.40 4.67 -0.44
CA VAL A 120 -12.67 5.92 -1.16
C VAL A 120 -11.35 6.52 -1.60
N GLU A 121 -11.26 6.97 -2.84
CA GLU A 121 -10.11 7.76 -3.29
C GLU A 121 -10.19 9.16 -2.67
N ALA A 122 -9.07 9.61 -2.09
CA ALA A 122 -8.97 10.95 -1.53
C ALA A 122 -9.21 12.01 -2.62
N THR A 123 -9.99 13.05 -2.28
CA THR A 123 -10.09 14.23 -3.13
C THR A 123 -8.73 14.91 -3.28
N PRO A 124 -8.53 15.78 -4.30
CA PRO A 124 -7.27 16.53 -4.43
C PRO A 124 -6.88 17.30 -3.15
N ASP A 125 -7.84 17.89 -2.46
CA ASP A 125 -7.59 18.63 -1.21
C ASP A 125 -7.22 17.69 -0.05
N GLU A 126 -7.91 16.57 0.11
CA GLU A 126 -7.58 15.54 1.10
C GLU A 126 -6.20 14.96 0.85
N ARG A 127 -5.88 14.66 -0.42
CA ARG A 127 -4.57 14.15 -0.82
C ARG A 127 -3.47 15.16 -0.48
N ALA A 128 -3.66 16.44 -0.81
CA ALA A 128 -2.70 17.50 -0.52
C ALA A 128 -2.43 17.64 0.99
N ALA A 129 -3.45 17.48 1.82
CA ALA A 129 -3.32 17.52 3.27
C ALA A 129 -2.61 16.26 3.83
N LEU A 130 -2.83 15.10 3.24
CA LEU A 130 -2.26 13.82 3.69
C LEU A 130 -0.85 13.57 3.18
N TRP A 131 -0.50 14.09 2.01
CA TRP A 131 0.76 13.80 1.33
C TRP A 131 2.00 14.10 2.18
N PRO A 132 2.14 15.25 2.83
CA PRO A 132 3.28 15.51 3.71
C PRO A 132 3.40 14.50 4.85
N ARG A 133 2.29 14.04 5.42
CA ARG A 133 2.27 13.02 6.47
C ARG A 133 2.67 11.65 5.95
N LEU A 134 2.27 11.32 4.73
CA LEU A 134 2.67 10.08 4.04
C LEU A 134 4.17 10.08 3.73
N VAL A 135 4.71 11.20 3.26
CA VAL A 135 6.16 11.36 3.01
C VAL A 135 6.96 11.31 4.31
N ASP A 136 6.45 11.87 5.40
CA ASP A 136 7.08 11.75 6.72
C ASP A 136 7.10 10.29 7.22
N LEU A 137 6.04 9.53 6.91
CA LEU A 137 5.96 8.11 7.21
C LEU A 137 6.96 7.29 6.37
N TYR A 138 7.02 7.57 5.08
CA TYR A 138 7.86 6.88 4.11
C TYR A 138 8.31 7.85 3.01
N ALA A 139 9.53 8.34 3.13
CA ALA A 139 10.09 9.40 2.28
C ALA A 139 10.12 9.05 0.78
N ASP A 140 10.22 7.77 0.44
CA ASP A 140 10.29 7.32 -0.95
C ASP A 140 8.99 7.54 -1.73
N PHE A 141 7.86 7.84 -1.09
CA PHE A 141 6.64 8.23 -1.80
C PHE A 141 6.85 9.46 -2.69
N ASP A 142 7.63 10.45 -2.24
CA ASP A 142 7.98 11.61 -3.07
C ASP A 142 8.84 11.22 -4.28
N LYS A 143 9.77 10.29 -4.11
CA LYS A 143 10.57 9.76 -5.22
C LYS A 143 9.68 9.03 -6.23
N TYR A 144 8.75 8.20 -5.76
CA TYR A 144 7.81 7.49 -6.62
C TYR A 144 6.92 8.45 -7.41
N GLN A 145 6.45 9.54 -6.78
CA GLN A 145 5.70 10.58 -7.49
C GLN A 145 6.55 11.30 -8.53
N ALA A 146 7.83 11.55 -8.24
CA ALA A 146 8.74 12.19 -9.17
C ALA A 146 9.09 11.32 -10.40
N TRP A 147 8.98 9.99 -10.28
CA TRP A 147 9.29 9.04 -11.35
C TRP A 147 8.13 8.79 -12.32
N THR A 148 6.95 9.32 -12.05
CA THR A 148 5.77 9.12 -12.89
C THR A 148 5.03 10.43 -13.13
N ASP A 149 4.45 10.58 -14.33
CA ASP A 149 3.63 11.73 -14.69
C ASP A 149 2.20 11.63 -14.15
N ARG A 150 1.75 10.43 -13.77
CA ARG A 150 0.44 10.27 -13.14
C ARG A 150 0.44 10.81 -11.72
N THR A 151 -0.69 11.31 -11.26
CA THR A 151 -0.90 11.59 -9.84
C THR A 151 -1.15 10.28 -9.12
N ILE A 152 -0.24 9.90 -8.20
CA ILE A 152 -0.36 8.67 -7.42
C ILE A 152 -1.60 8.76 -6.52
N PRO A 153 -2.58 7.85 -6.64
CA PRO A 153 -3.79 7.87 -5.82
C PRO A 153 -3.50 7.59 -4.34
N VAL A 154 -4.20 8.30 -3.49
CA VAL A 154 -4.28 8.04 -2.05
C VAL A 154 -5.66 7.46 -1.75
N ILE A 155 -5.72 6.31 -1.10
CA ILE A 155 -6.98 5.61 -0.81
C ILE A 155 -7.25 5.65 0.68
N LEU A 156 -8.47 6.07 1.02
CA LEU A 156 -8.99 6.12 2.37
C LEU A 156 -9.81 4.84 2.61
N LEU A 157 -9.40 4.06 3.60
CA LEU A 157 -10.12 2.86 4.02
C LEU A 157 -10.91 3.20 5.29
N GLN A 158 -12.19 3.43 5.13
CA GLN A 158 -13.09 3.87 6.19
C GLN A 158 -13.74 2.65 6.85
N PRO A 159 -13.53 2.40 8.18
CA PRO A 159 -14.19 1.31 8.86
C PRO A 159 -15.70 1.42 8.74
N ARG A 160 -16.35 0.26 8.51
CA ARG A 160 -17.80 0.13 8.47
C ARG A 160 -18.29 -0.51 9.78
N ALA A 161 -19.46 -0.10 10.19
CA ALA A 161 -20.14 -0.74 11.30
C ALA A 161 -20.58 -2.17 10.93
#